data_231186a321b3e9499a8cdd82062a898e
#
_entry.id   231186a321b3e9499a8cdd82062a898e
#
_cell.length_a   1.000
_cell.length_b   1.000
_cell.length_c   1.000
_cell.angle_alpha   90.00
_cell.angle_beta   90.00
_cell.angle_gamma   90.00
#
_symmetry.space_group_name_H-M   'P 1'
#
loop_
_entity.id
_entity.type
_entity.pdbx_description
1 polymer ?
#
loop_
_entity_poly.entity_id
_entity_poly.type
_entity_poly.pdbx_seq_one_letter_code
_entity_poly.pdbx_strand_id
1 'polypeptide(L)'
;MFYWLTEFSDGVSGLNLFRYITFRAGGAFFTALIFGFIFGRPLIDLLRRKQGKGQPIRDDGPESHFAKAGTPTMGGLLILSALLVSTLLWARLDNPFVWIVILVTLAFGLIGFADDFAKVTKQNTKGVSSRIRMGMGLLIAALASYAASMFHPAELTNQLAFPFFKDALLNLGVFFVPFGMVVIVGAANAVNLTDGLDGLAIMPVMIAGMTLGVISYVVGSSAIAGDLGIHAVPGTAELLIFAAGLFGAGLGFLWYNAPPAAVFMGDTGSLALGGALGAIAVCTKHEIVLAIVGGLFVVEALSVIIQVAYYKRTKKRIFLMAPIHHHFEKKGWAEPQIVIRFWIISLILAVVGLATLTVR
;
A
#
# COMPACT_ATOMS: atom_id res chain seq x y z
N MET A 1 -1.08 19.88 -9.74
CA MET A 1 -1.80 21.17 -9.93
C MET A 1 -0.99 22.33 -9.38
N PHE A 2 -0.67 22.37 -8.11
CA PHE A 2 0.14 23.47 -7.53
C PHE A 2 1.56 23.63 -8.09
N TYR A 3 2.14 22.60 -8.70
CA TYR A 3 3.43 22.70 -9.38
C TYR A 3 3.44 23.83 -10.44
N TRP A 4 2.35 24.02 -11.20
CA TRP A 4 2.29 25.06 -12.25
C TRP A 4 2.25 26.49 -11.71
N LEU A 5 2.07 26.71 -10.40
CA LEU A 5 2.25 28.03 -9.78
C LEU A 5 3.68 28.53 -9.91
N THR A 6 4.65 27.64 -10.18
CA THR A 6 6.04 28.03 -10.46
C THR A 6 6.18 28.90 -11.73
N GLU A 7 5.25 28.82 -12.66
CA GLU A 7 5.24 29.67 -13.87
C GLU A 7 5.04 31.14 -13.53
N PHE A 8 4.47 31.45 -12.36
CA PHE A 8 4.25 32.81 -11.87
C PHE A 8 5.33 33.25 -10.87
N SER A 9 6.40 32.48 -10.70
CA SER A 9 7.46 32.74 -9.71
C SER A 9 8.28 34.00 -10.01
N ASP A 10 8.32 34.44 -11.26
CA ASP A 10 9.00 35.68 -11.65
C ASP A 10 8.33 36.94 -11.05
N GLY A 11 7.00 36.89 -10.84
CA GLY A 11 6.23 37.95 -10.21
C GLY A 11 6.14 37.82 -8.69
N VAL A 12 6.16 36.58 -8.16
CA VAL A 12 6.03 36.30 -6.72
C VAL A 12 7.05 35.24 -6.32
N SER A 13 8.18 35.65 -5.78
CA SER A 13 9.31 34.75 -5.46
C SER A 13 8.96 33.57 -4.56
N GLY A 14 7.96 33.71 -3.68
CA GLY A 14 7.49 32.63 -2.81
C GLY A 14 6.92 31.41 -3.56
N LEU A 15 6.41 31.60 -4.79
CA LEU A 15 5.87 30.53 -5.61
C LEU A 15 6.96 29.55 -6.12
N ASN A 16 8.23 29.95 -6.07
CA ASN A 16 9.34 29.06 -6.39
C ASN A 16 9.45 27.85 -5.44
N LEU A 17 8.85 27.92 -4.24
CA LEU A 17 8.80 26.80 -3.29
C LEU A 17 8.10 25.56 -3.89
N PHE A 18 7.12 25.76 -4.76
CA PHE A 18 6.40 24.66 -5.43
C PHE A 18 7.26 23.87 -6.42
N ARG A 19 8.47 24.34 -6.76
CA ARG A 19 9.46 23.57 -7.55
C ARG A 19 10.04 22.40 -6.75
N TYR A 20 10.18 22.57 -5.42
CA TYR A 20 10.83 21.58 -4.58
C TYR A 20 9.90 20.40 -4.24
N ILE A 21 10.34 19.18 -4.57
CA ILE A 21 9.58 17.93 -4.31
C ILE A 21 9.30 17.79 -2.80
N THR A 22 10.28 18.09 -1.95
CA THR A 22 10.15 18.00 -0.49
C THR A 22 9.07 18.92 0.06
N PHE A 23 8.98 20.15 -0.45
CA PHE A 23 7.91 21.09 -0.08
C PHE A 23 6.55 20.56 -0.49
N ARG A 24 6.42 20.05 -1.73
CA ARG A 24 5.17 19.47 -2.24
C ARG A 24 4.79 18.18 -1.52
N ALA A 25 5.76 17.36 -1.13
CA ALA A 25 5.52 16.19 -0.31
C ALA A 25 4.96 16.56 1.07
N GLY A 26 5.53 17.57 1.74
CA GLY A 26 4.97 18.12 2.97
C GLY A 26 3.55 18.66 2.79
N GLY A 27 3.29 19.37 1.69
CA GLY A 27 1.96 19.84 1.33
C GLY A 27 0.95 18.72 1.11
N ALA A 28 1.35 17.65 0.40
CA ALA A 28 0.52 16.46 0.17
C ALA A 28 0.19 15.74 1.50
N PHE A 29 1.19 15.58 2.36
CA PHE A 29 1.00 15.00 3.69
C PHE A 29 -0.04 15.75 4.50
N PHE A 30 0.12 17.07 4.68
CA PHE A 30 -0.81 17.86 5.48
C PHE A 30 -2.20 17.95 4.84
N THR A 31 -2.29 18.06 3.51
CA THR A 31 -3.57 18.07 2.80
C THR A 31 -4.34 16.77 3.06
N ALA A 32 -3.69 15.62 2.93
CA ALA A 32 -4.31 14.33 3.16
C ALA A 32 -4.71 14.12 4.64
N LEU A 33 -3.85 14.52 5.58
CA LEU A 33 -4.12 14.42 7.01
C LEU A 33 -5.33 15.28 7.42
N ILE A 34 -5.35 16.55 7.00
CA ILE A 34 -6.45 17.49 7.30
C ILE A 34 -7.75 17.00 6.66
N PHE A 35 -7.68 16.48 5.42
CA PHE A 35 -8.84 15.86 4.76
C PHE A 35 -9.40 14.72 5.61
N GLY A 36 -8.52 13.84 6.13
CA GLY A 36 -8.91 12.74 7.02
C GLY A 36 -9.66 13.23 8.27
N PHE A 37 -9.18 14.28 8.92
CA PHE A 37 -9.84 14.85 10.11
C PHE A 37 -11.17 15.51 9.80
N ILE A 38 -11.27 16.27 8.69
CA ILE A 38 -12.51 16.97 8.32
C ILE A 38 -13.58 15.97 7.87
N PHE A 39 -13.25 15.03 7.00
CA PHE A 39 -14.21 14.15 6.34
C PHE A 39 -14.36 12.79 7.02
N GLY A 40 -13.48 12.41 7.96
CA GLY A 40 -13.51 11.11 8.60
C GLY A 40 -14.80 10.85 9.36
N ARG A 41 -15.17 11.73 10.30
CA ARG A 41 -16.40 11.58 11.10
C ARG A 41 -17.66 11.58 10.22
N PRO A 42 -17.88 12.56 9.32
CA PRO A 42 -19.02 12.54 8.41
C PRO A 42 -19.13 11.25 7.57
N LEU A 43 -18.01 10.74 7.06
CA LEU A 43 -18.01 9.50 6.29
C LEU A 43 -18.35 8.28 7.15
N ILE A 44 -17.79 8.17 8.35
CA ILE A 44 -18.09 7.08 9.29
C ILE A 44 -19.57 7.07 9.64
N ASP A 45 -20.17 8.22 9.92
CA ASP A 45 -21.58 8.34 10.23
C ASP A 45 -22.47 7.98 9.02
N LEU A 46 -22.04 8.35 7.81
CA LEU A 46 -22.72 7.94 6.57
C LEU A 46 -22.66 6.42 6.38
N LEU A 47 -21.46 5.82 6.52
CA LEU A 47 -21.28 4.37 6.40
C LEU A 47 -22.10 3.61 7.42
N ARG A 48 -22.10 4.06 8.68
CA ARG A 48 -22.92 3.47 9.77
C ARG A 48 -24.40 3.49 9.45
N ARG A 49 -24.92 4.63 8.94
CA ARG A 49 -26.34 4.75 8.53
C ARG A 49 -26.69 3.84 7.35
N LYS A 50 -25.79 3.73 6.36
CA LYS A 50 -26.02 2.94 5.14
C LYS A 50 -25.86 1.43 5.36
N GLN A 51 -24.95 1.01 6.23
CA GLN A 51 -24.61 -0.40 6.45
C GLN A 51 -25.47 -1.04 7.56
N GLY A 52 -26.07 -0.25 8.46
CA GLY A 52 -26.95 -0.74 9.53
C GLY A 52 -26.25 -1.70 10.50
N LYS A 53 -26.13 -2.98 10.11
CA LYS A 53 -25.52 -4.04 10.93
C LYS A 53 -23.98 -4.09 10.84
N GLY A 54 -23.35 -3.23 10.04
CA GLY A 54 -21.90 -3.26 9.79
C GLY A 54 -21.46 -4.46 8.95
N GLN A 55 -20.17 -4.79 9.05
CA GLN A 55 -19.59 -5.93 8.33
C GLN A 55 -20.00 -7.25 8.98
N PRO A 56 -20.43 -8.27 8.21
CA PRO A 56 -20.65 -9.62 8.73
C PRO A 56 -19.37 -10.21 9.32
N ILE A 57 -19.45 -10.69 10.56
CA ILE A 57 -18.32 -11.34 11.25
C ILE A 57 -18.29 -12.83 10.87
N ARG A 58 -17.09 -13.38 10.72
CA ARG A 58 -16.91 -14.82 10.45
C ARG A 58 -17.12 -15.63 11.72
N ASP A 59 -17.90 -16.71 11.62
CA ASP A 59 -18.17 -17.62 12.75
C ASP A 59 -16.94 -18.41 13.21
N ASP A 60 -15.92 -18.57 12.35
CA ASP A 60 -14.70 -19.32 12.62
C ASP A 60 -13.55 -18.43 13.15
N GLY A 61 -13.81 -17.13 13.37
CA GLY A 61 -12.86 -16.16 13.91
C GLY A 61 -12.62 -16.26 15.42
N PRO A 62 -11.69 -15.44 15.98
CA PRO A 62 -11.53 -15.26 17.41
C PRO A 62 -12.80 -14.69 18.06
N GLU A 63 -13.11 -15.11 19.31
CA GLU A 63 -14.29 -14.65 20.04
C GLU A 63 -14.28 -13.12 20.29
N SER A 64 -13.10 -12.52 20.44
CA SER A 64 -12.90 -11.07 20.58
C SER A 64 -13.52 -10.26 19.44
N HIS A 65 -13.65 -10.85 18.24
CA HIS A 65 -14.20 -10.16 17.08
C HIS A 65 -15.72 -9.95 17.17
N PHE A 66 -16.45 -10.77 17.93
CA PHE A 66 -17.90 -10.57 18.12
C PHE A 66 -18.24 -9.27 18.84
N ALA A 67 -17.34 -8.76 19.70
CA ALA A 67 -17.50 -7.47 20.35
C ALA A 67 -17.46 -6.28 19.38
N LYS A 68 -16.90 -6.48 18.16
CA LYS A 68 -16.80 -5.47 17.11
C LYS A 68 -18.01 -5.44 16.16
N ALA A 69 -19.07 -6.19 16.47
CA ALA A 69 -20.30 -6.21 15.67
C ALA A 69 -20.89 -4.80 15.55
N GLY A 70 -21.32 -4.43 14.33
CA GLY A 70 -21.86 -3.10 14.04
C GLY A 70 -20.82 -2.04 13.66
N THR A 71 -19.53 -2.32 13.71
CA THR A 71 -18.50 -1.42 13.17
C THR A 71 -18.60 -1.37 11.64
N PRO A 72 -18.75 -0.17 11.03
CA PRO A 72 -18.82 -0.07 9.57
C PRO A 72 -17.49 -0.41 8.91
N THR A 73 -17.55 -0.98 7.72
CA THR A 73 -16.39 -1.22 6.84
C THR A 73 -16.31 -0.18 5.72
N MET A 74 -15.39 -0.34 4.78
CA MET A 74 -15.14 0.58 3.66
C MET A 74 -14.49 1.91 4.07
N GLY A 75 -13.81 1.95 5.21
CA GLY A 75 -13.01 3.12 5.64
C GLY A 75 -11.87 3.45 4.66
N GLY A 76 -11.50 2.50 3.81
CA GLY A 76 -10.60 2.72 2.68
C GLY A 76 -11.03 3.84 1.75
N LEU A 77 -12.33 4.16 1.67
CA LEU A 77 -12.83 5.32 0.91
C LEU A 77 -12.27 6.64 1.44
N LEU A 78 -12.11 6.78 2.78
CA LEU A 78 -11.47 7.96 3.37
C LEU A 78 -10.01 8.07 2.92
N ILE A 79 -9.29 6.96 3.01
CA ILE A 79 -7.87 6.93 2.62
C ILE A 79 -7.71 7.28 1.15
N LEU A 80 -8.47 6.62 0.26
CA LEU A 80 -8.38 6.82 -1.18
C LEU A 80 -8.76 8.24 -1.59
N SER A 81 -9.82 8.81 -1.03
CA SER A 81 -10.22 10.19 -1.35
C SER A 81 -9.19 11.21 -0.88
N ALA A 82 -8.66 11.08 0.34
CA ALA A 82 -7.61 11.95 0.88
C ALA A 82 -6.32 11.85 0.05
N LEU A 83 -5.90 10.64 -0.27
CA LEU A 83 -4.71 10.36 -1.08
C LEU A 83 -4.85 10.91 -2.50
N LEU A 84 -5.99 10.68 -3.14
CA LEU A 84 -6.22 11.15 -4.51
C LEU A 84 -6.23 12.69 -4.58
N VAL A 85 -6.99 13.35 -3.69
CA VAL A 85 -7.05 14.81 -3.64
C VAL A 85 -5.66 15.40 -3.40
N SER A 86 -4.92 14.89 -2.41
CA SER A 86 -3.58 15.40 -2.10
C SER A 86 -2.61 15.19 -3.28
N THR A 87 -2.60 14.00 -3.88
CA THR A 87 -1.71 13.69 -5.01
C THR A 87 -2.02 14.57 -6.23
N LEU A 88 -3.30 14.73 -6.61
CA LEU A 88 -3.70 15.56 -7.75
C LEU A 88 -3.35 17.04 -7.53
N LEU A 89 -3.40 17.54 -6.29
CA LEU A 89 -3.05 18.92 -5.99
C LEU A 89 -1.53 19.15 -6.05
N TRP A 90 -0.72 18.23 -5.53
CA TRP A 90 0.69 18.48 -5.28
C TRP A 90 1.65 17.81 -6.26
N ALA A 91 1.30 16.66 -6.85
CA ALA A 91 2.17 15.98 -7.81
C ALA A 91 2.16 16.66 -9.20
N ARG A 92 3.20 16.37 -9.96
CA ARG A 92 3.28 16.71 -11.39
C ARG A 92 2.43 15.74 -12.18
N LEU A 93 1.35 16.25 -12.77
CA LEU A 93 0.38 15.44 -13.53
C LEU A 93 0.83 15.13 -14.96
N ASP A 94 1.95 15.68 -15.41
CA ASP A 94 2.64 15.31 -16.65
C ASP A 94 3.56 14.09 -16.49
N ASN A 95 3.70 13.57 -15.26
CA ASN A 95 4.57 12.43 -14.97
C ASN A 95 3.82 11.10 -15.10
N PRO A 96 4.28 10.17 -15.97
CA PRO A 96 3.59 8.90 -16.21
C PRO A 96 3.62 7.96 -14.98
N PHE A 97 4.68 7.95 -14.19
CA PHE A 97 4.77 7.09 -13.00
C PHE A 97 3.71 7.46 -11.95
N VAL A 98 3.40 8.75 -11.80
CA VAL A 98 2.33 9.21 -10.91
C VAL A 98 0.99 8.62 -11.34
N TRP A 99 0.68 8.65 -12.65
CA TRP A 99 -0.56 8.08 -13.17
C TRP A 99 -0.62 6.56 -13.04
N ILE A 100 0.48 5.85 -13.28
CA ILE A 100 0.53 4.39 -13.10
C ILE A 100 0.13 4.04 -11.66
N VAL A 101 0.74 4.70 -10.67
CA VAL A 101 0.46 4.41 -9.25
C VAL A 101 -0.97 4.82 -8.87
N ILE A 102 -1.46 5.99 -9.30
CA ILE A 102 -2.85 6.42 -9.06
C ILE A 102 -3.84 5.42 -9.64
N LEU A 103 -3.67 5.04 -10.91
CA LEU A 103 -4.61 4.15 -11.60
C LEU A 103 -4.63 2.75 -11.01
N VAL A 104 -3.47 2.18 -10.63
CA VAL A 104 -3.41 0.91 -9.91
C VAL A 104 -4.13 1.01 -8.57
N THR A 105 -3.86 2.05 -7.81
CA THR A 105 -4.48 2.28 -6.49
C THR A 105 -6.00 2.35 -6.60
N LEU A 106 -6.52 3.14 -7.55
CA LEU A 106 -7.95 3.29 -7.75
C LEU A 106 -8.59 2.00 -8.29
N ALA A 107 -7.93 1.31 -9.23
CA ALA A 107 -8.48 0.08 -9.81
C ALA A 107 -8.56 -1.05 -8.78
N PHE A 108 -7.52 -1.25 -7.95
CA PHE A 108 -7.59 -2.20 -6.85
C PHE A 108 -8.59 -1.75 -5.77
N GLY A 109 -8.70 -0.44 -5.52
CA GLY A 109 -9.72 0.13 -4.65
C GLY A 109 -11.14 -0.16 -5.12
N LEU A 110 -11.39 -0.07 -6.43
CA LEU A 110 -12.69 -0.41 -7.03
C LEU A 110 -13.01 -1.91 -6.91
N ILE A 111 -12.01 -2.79 -7.09
CA ILE A 111 -12.19 -4.24 -6.84
C ILE A 111 -12.59 -4.48 -5.39
N GLY A 112 -11.87 -3.87 -4.44
CA GLY A 112 -12.17 -3.98 -3.02
C GLY A 112 -13.52 -3.39 -2.64
N PHE A 113 -13.86 -2.22 -3.22
CA PHE A 113 -15.16 -1.60 -3.03
C PHE A 113 -16.31 -2.51 -3.49
N ALA A 114 -16.19 -3.12 -4.66
CA ALA A 114 -17.19 -4.05 -5.17
C ALA A 114 -17.36 -5.28 -4.25
N ASP A 115 -16.25 -5.77 -3.68
CA ASP A 115 -16.25 -6.88 -2.73
C ASP A 115 -16.93 -6.51 -1.41
N ASP A 116 -16.51 -5.41 -0.79
CA ASP A 116 -17.09 -4.90 0.45
C ASP A 116 -18.58 -4.57 0.28
N PHE A 117 -18.94 -3.89 -0.82
CA PHE A 117 -20.33 -3.56 -1.13
C PHE A 117 -21.20 -4.81 -1.28
N ALA A 118 -20.69 -5.84 -1.96
CA ALA A 118 -21.40 -7.11 -2.10
C ALA A 118 -21.60 -7.82 -0.74
N LYS A 119 -20.58 -7.81 0.14
CA LYS A 119 -20.65 -8.38 1.50
C LYS A 119 -21.69 -7.66 2.35
N VAL A 120 -21.66 -6.32 2.35
CA VAL A 120 -22.59 -5.50 3.13
C VAL A 120 -24.03 -5.64 2.63
N THR A 121 -24.24 -5.54 1.32
CA THR A 121 -25.58 -5.61 0.72
C THR A 121 -26.24 -6.97 0.90
N LYS A 122 -25.47 -8.03 0.72
CA LYS A 122 -25.96 -9.43 0.83
C LYS A 122 -25.91 -9.96 2.27
N GLN A 123 -25.37 -9.21 3.21
CA GLN A 123 -25.15 -9.61 4.61
C GLN A 123 -24.51 -11.01 4.72
N ASN A 124 -23.51 -11.27 3.90
CA ASN A 124 -22.73 -12.52 3.91
C ASN A 124 -21.23 -12.25 3.68
N THR A 125 -20.40 -13.21 4.04
CA THR A 125 -18.94 -13.10 3.96
C THR A 125 -18.35 -13.45 2.58
N LYS A 126 -19.17 -13.85 1.59
CA LYS A 126 -18.67 -14.40 0.30
C LYS A 126 -18.15 -13.33 -0.67
N GLY A 127 -18.74 -12.12 -0.65
CA GLY A 127 -18.32 -11.02 -1.54
C GLY A 127 -18.33 -11.36 -3.02
N VAL A 128 -17.37 -10.80 -3.76
CA VAL A 128 -17.11 -11.09 -5.18
C VAL A 128 -16.28 -12.37 -5.30
N SER A 129 -16.53 -13.16 -6.32
CA SER A 129 -15.81 -14.43 -6.55
C SER A 129 -14.28 -14.18 -6.62
N SER A 130 -13.50 -14.99 -5.91
CA SER A 130 -12.03 -14.89 -5.87
C SER A 130 -11.38 -15.00 -7.25
N ARG A 131 -11.99 -15.75 -8.19
CA ARG A 131 -11.49 -15.89 -9.57
C ARG A 131 -11.62 -14.57 -10.33
N ILE A 132 -12.73 -13.85 -10.16
CA ILE A 132 -12.96 -12.55 -10.81
C ILE A 132 -11.99 -11.52 -10.22
N ARG A 133 -11.89 -11.44 -8.89
CA ARG A 133 -10.95 -10.51 -8.22
C ARG A 133 -9.51 -10.75 -8.68
N MET A 134 -9.08 -12.01 -8.71
CA MET A 134 -7.73 -12.40 -9.15
C MET A 134 -7.51 -12.05 -10.63
N GLY A 135 -8.46 -12.38 -11.51
CA GLY A 135 -8.36 -12.08 -12.96
C GLY A 135 -8.27 -10.58 -13.23
N MET A 136 -9.12 -9.77 -12.58
CA MET A 136 -9.07 -8.31 -12.69
C MET A 136 -7.75 -7.75 -12.13
N GLY A 137 -7.31 -8.22 -10.97
CA GLY A 137 -6.05 -7.80 -10.37
C GLY A 137 -4.84 -8.11 -11.28
N LEU A 138 -4.79 -9.30 -11.86
CA LEU A 138 -3.75 -9.69 -12.82
C LEU A 138 -3.76 -8.82 -14.08
N LEU A 139 -4.94 -8.51 -14.62
CA LEU A 139 -5.06 -7.63 -15.79
C LEU A 139 -4.54 -6.20 -15.48
N ILE A 140 -4.96 -5.61 -14.35
CA ILE A 140 -4.51 -4.29 -13.93
C ILE A 140 -2.98 -4.28 -13.72
N ALA A 141 -2.46 -5.29 -13.04
CA ALA A 141 -1.03 -5.41 -12.78
C ALA A 141 -0.20 -5.63 -14.06
N ALA A 142 -0.74 -6.38 -15.03
CA ALA A 142 -0.11 -6.56 -16.34
C ALA A 142 0.01 -5.22 -17.08
N LEU A 143 -1.10 -4.46 -17.16
CA LEU A 143 -1.12 -3.16 -17.80
C LEU A 143 -0.17 -2.16 -17.12
N ALA A 144 -0.16 -2.14 -15.78
CA ALA A 144 0.74 -1.28 -15.01
C ALA A 144 2.21 -1.63 -15.20
N SER A 145 2.57 -2.92 -15.16
CA SER A 145 3.96 -3.39 -15.35
C SER A 145 4.43 -3.11 -16.78
N TYR A 146 3.56 -3.32 -17.77
CA TYR A 146 3.86 -2.99 -19.16
C TYR A 146 4.05 -1.48 -19.34
N ALA A 147 3.12 -0.66 -18.80
CA ALA A 147 3.25 0.79 -18.85
C ALA A 147 4.53 1.28 -18.17
N ALA A 148 4.87 0.75 -16.99
CA ALA A 148 6.12 1.10 -16.32
C ALA A 148 7.36 0.77 -17.18
N SER A 149 7.38 -0.38 -17.86
CA SER A 149 8.49 -0.77 -18.71
C SER A 149 8.71 0.19 -19.90
N MET A 150 7.67 0.86 -20.37
CA MET A 150 7.79 1.85 -21.46
C MET A 150 8.47 3.16 -21.04
N PHE A 151 8.47 3.48 -19.75
CA PHE A 151 9.05 4.72 -19.20
C PHE A 151 10.35 4.50 -18.44
N HIS A 152 10.78 3.24 -18.27
CA HIS A 152 12.10 2.95 -17.70
C HIS A 152 13.22 3.33 -18.69
N PRO A 153 14.40 3.76 -18.17
CA PRO A 153 15.60 3.91 -18.99
C PRO A 153 15.89 2.63 -19.77
N ALA A 154 16.41 2.75 -20.99
CA ALA A 154 16.66 1.62 -21.88
C ALA A 154 17.53 0.51 -21.23
N GLU A 155 18.48 0.91 -20.39
CA GLU A 155 19.40 0.02 -19.67
C GLU A 155 18.69 -0.79 -18.57
N LEU A 156 17.56 -0.28 -18.04
CA LEU A 156 16.78 -0.90 -16.97
C LEU A 156 15.48 -1.54 -17.48
N THR A 157 15.16 -1.34 -18.76
CA THR A 157 13.94 -1.92 -19.34
C THR A 157 14.00 -3.44 -19.22
N ASN A 158 12.94 -4.03 -18.64
CA ASN A 158 12.82 -5.47 -18.39
C ASN A 158 13.93 -6.09 -17.51
N GLN A 159 14.73 -5.28 -16.82
CA GLN A 159 15.72 -5.75 -15.85
C GLN A 159 15.09 -5.89 -14.46
N LEU A 160 15.59 -6.86 -13.68
CA LEU A 160 15.37 -6.98 -12.25
C LEU A 160 16.66 -6.57 -11.54
N ALA A 161 16.58 -5.57 -10.66
CA ALA A 161 17.70 -5.12 -9.87
C ALA A 161 17.76 -5.87 -8.52
N PHE A 162 18.95 -6.31 -8.14
CA PHE A 162 19.17 -6.96 -6.85
C PHE A 162 19.65 -5.95 -5.80
N PRO A 163 19.02 -5.88 -4.61
CA PRO A 163 19.56 -5.12 -3.50
C PRO A 163 20.90 -5.73 -3.08
N PHE A 164 21.80 -4.92 -2.53
CA PHE A 164 23.16 -5.29 -2.10
C PHE A 164 24.16 -5.60 -3.23
N PHE A 165 23.73 -5.83 -4.46
CA PHE A 165 24.59 -6.12 -5.61
C PHE A 165 24.29 -5.11 -6.72
N LYS A 166 24.98 -3.96 -6.68
CA LYS A 166 24.67 -2.79 -7.54
C LYS A 166 24.72 -3.06 -9.04
N ASP A 167 25.64 -3.92 -9.46
CA ASP A 167 25.83 -4.28 -10.87
C ASP A 167 25.03 -5.52 -11.27
N ALA A 168 24.32 -6.16 -10.33
CA ALA A 168 23.57 -7.37 -10.62
C ALA A 168 22.18 -7.02 -11.17
N LEU A 169 22.10 -6.99 -12.49
CA LEU A 169 20.86 -6.84 -13.23
C LEU A 169 20.54 -8.16 -13.94
N LEU A 170 19.33 -8.69 -13.70
CA LEU A 170 18.85 -9.88 -14.40
C LEU A 170 17.83 -9.45 -15.47
N ASN A 171 18.18 -9.70 -16.73
CA ASN A 171 17.23 -9.44 -17.81
C ASN A 171 16.13 -10.50 -17.82
N LEU A 172 14.92 -10.08 -17.48
CA LEU A 172 13.74 -10.92 -17.51
C LEU A 172 13.07 -10.98 -18.89
N GLY A 173 13.41 -10.07 -19.80
CA GLY A 173 12.78 -9.96 -21.10
C GLY A 173 11.26 -9.90 -21.00
N VAL A 174 10.56 -10.77 -21.72
CA VAL A 174 9.09 -10.87 -21.70
C VAL A 174 8.51 -11.28 -20.33
N PHE A 175 9.32 -11.88 -19.46
CA PHE A 175 8.88 -12.30 -18.12
C PHE A 175 8.82 -11.15 -17.11
N PHE A 176 9.29 -9.94 -17.49
CA PHE A 176 9.18 -8.77 -16.61
C PHE A 176 7.72 -8.45 -16.26
N VAL A 177 6.82 -8.48 -17.24
CA VAL A 177 5.40 -8.22 -17.00
C VAL A 177 4.76 -9.27 -16.08
N PRO A 178 4.88 -10.59 -16.32
CA PRO A 178 4.44 -11.61 -15.37
C PRO A 178 5.04 -11.45 -13.97
N PHE A 179 6.30 -11.09 -13.85
CA PHE A 179 6.95 -10.84 -12.56
C PHE A 179 6.32 -9.64 -11.85
N GLY A 180 6.15 -8.50 -12.54
CA GLY A 180 5.47 -7.32 -11.99
C GLY A 180 4.03 -7.61 -11.57
N MET A 181 3.31 -8.48 -12.33
CA MET A 181 1.99 -8.96 -11.92
C MET A 181 2.04 -9.67 -10.57
N VAL A 182 3.01 -10.56 -10.36
CA VAL A 182 3.19 -11.27 -9.08
C VAL A 182 3.48 -10.27 -7.95
N VAL A 183 4.33 -9.28 -8.21
CA VAL A 183 4.68 -8.24 -7.21
C VAL A 183 3.45 -7.42 -6.82
N ILE A 184 2.72 -6.87 -7.80
CA ILE A 184 1.57 -5.97 -7.51
C ILE A 184 0.42 -6.76 -6.88
N VAL A 185 0.01 -7.88 -7.48
CA VAL A 185 -1.10 -8.69 -6.95
C VAL A 185 -0.72 -9.35 -5.63
N GLY A 186 0.53 -9.80 -5.50
CA GLY A 186 1.07 -10.36 -4.27
C GLY A 186 1.02 -9.34 -3.12
N ALA A 187 1.50 -8.12 -3.34
CA ALA A 187 1.45 -7.04 -2.36
C ALA A 187 -0.01 -6.67 -1.99
N ALA A 188 -0.90 -6.54 -2.98
CA ALA A 188 -2.32 -6.24 -2.75
C ALA A 188 -2.99 -7.27 -1.83
N ASN A 189 -2.79 -8.57 -2.13
CA ASN A 189 -3.39 -9.63 -1.32
C ASN A 189 -2.69 -9.81 0.04
N ALA A 190 -1.39 -9.58 0.13
CA ALA A 190 -0.65 -9.70 1.39
C ALA A 190 -1.07 -8.60 2.39
N VAL A 191 -1.24 -7.36 1.93
CA VAL A 191 -1.79 -6.28 2.77
C VAL A 191 -3.23 -6.59 3.18
N ASN A 192 -4.06 -7.11 2.27
CA ASN A 192 -5.43 -7.50 2.58
C ASN A 192 -5.50 -8.61 3.63
N LEU A 193 -4.62 -9.61 3.57
CA LEU A 193 -4.53 -10.67 4.59
C LEU A 193 -4.06 -10.13 5.96
N THR A 194 -3.28 -9.05 5.98
CA THR A 194 -2.78 -8.43 7.22
C THR A 194 -3.85 -7.57 7.91
N ASP A 195 -4.88 -7.14 7.19
CA ASP A 195 -5.96 -6.26 7.71
C ASP A 195 -6.98 -7.04 8.55
N GLY A 196 -6.49 -7.76 9.57
CA GLY A 196 -7.32 -8.58 10.46
C GLY A 196 -7.55 -8.00 11.85
N LEU A 197 -6.75 -7.03 12.30
CA LEU A 197 -6.84 -6.37 13.60
C LEU A 197 -6.87 -4.85 13.45
N ASP A 198 -7.49 -4.16 14.43
CA ASP A 198 -7.62 -2.70 14.43
C ASP A 198 -6.24 -2.02 14.37
N GLY A 199 -6.00 -1.21 13.34
CA GLY A 199 -4.74 -0.49 13.15
C GLY A 199 -3.55 -1.34 12.68
N LEU A 200 -3.70 -2.67 12.54
CA LEU A 200 -2.59 -3.55 12.22
C LEU A 200 -1.97 -3.26 10.85
N ALA A 201 -2.77 -3.20 9.80
CA ALA A 201 -2.28 -3.09 8.42
C ALA A 201 -1.84 -1.68 8.05
N ILE A 202 -2.56 -0.66 8.51
CA ILE A 202 -2.37 0.72 8.02
C ILE A 202 -0.99 1.29 8.38
N MET A 203 -0.49 1.06 9.60
CA MET A 203 0.81 1.59 10.01
C MET A 203 1.98 0.93 9.25
N PRO A 204 2.08 -0.41 9.11
CA PRO A 204 3.04 -1.04 8.21
C PRO A 204 2.96 -0.57 6.77
N VAL A 205 1.75 -0.31 6.23
CA VAL A 205 1.59 0.27 4.89
C VAL A 205 2.18 1.68 4.82
N MET A 206 1.92 2.52 5.81
CA MET A 206 2.50 3.88 5.87
C MET A 206 4.04 3.82 5.94
N ILE A 207 4.59 2.96 6.78
CA ILE A 207 6.04 2.78 6.92
C ILE A 207 6.64 2.30 5.59
N ALA A 208 6.09 1.26 4.98
CA ALA A 208 6.57 0.72 3.71
C ALA A 208 6.41 1.75 2.57
N GLY A 209 5.26 2.42 2.49
CA GLY A 209 4.99 3.44 1.49
C GLY A 209 5.95 4.62 1.58
N MET A 210 6.20 5.14 2.79
CA MET A 210 7.16 6.23 2.98
C MET A 210 8.58 5.81 2.67
N THR A 211 8.98 4.60 3.06
CA THR A 211 10.29 4.02 2.71
C THR A 211 10.48 3.95 1.20
N LEU A 212 9.52 3.39 0.47
CA LEU A 212 9.54 3.36 -1.00
C LEU A 212 9.49 4.77 -1.60
N GLY A 213 8.79 5.71 -0.96
CA GLY A 213 8.78 7.12 -1.35
C GLY A 213 10.17 7.77 -1.26
N VAL A 214 10.89 7.53 -0.17
CA VAL A 214 12.29 7.98 -0.02
C VAL A 214 13.19 7.33 -1.07
N ILE A 215 13.06 6.02 -1.28
CA ILE A 215 13.78 5.29 -2.33
C ILE A 215 13.48 5.91 -3.70
N SER A 216 12.22 6.16 -4.01
CA SER A 216 11.82 6.76 -5.30
C SER A 216 12.41 8.15 -5.52
N TYR A 217 12.54 8.94 -4.45
CA TYR A 217 13.19 10.25 -4.49
C TYR A 217 14.69 10.13 -4.81
N VAL A 218 15.36 9.19 -4.16
CA VAL A 218 16.80 8.94 -4.34
C VAL A 218 17.09 8.46 -5.77
N VAL A 219 16.41 7.41 -6.23
CA VAL A 219 16.65 6.84 -7.57
C VAL A 219 16.09 7.72 -8.70
N GLY A 220 15.11 8.57 -8.39
CA GLY A 220 14.56 9.52 -9.34
C GLY A 220 15.46 10.72 -9.63
N SER A 221 16.51 10.95 -8.82
CA SER A 221 17.53 11.97 -9.00
C SER A 221 18.83 11.35 -9.50
N SER A 222 19.19 11.59 -10.76
CA SER A 222 20.42 11.05 -11.35
C SER A 222 21.68 11.47 -10.59
N ALA A 223 21.68 12.67 -9.96
CA ALA A 223 22.81 13.13 -9.15
C ALA A 223 22.95 12.28 -7.87
N ILE A 224 21.86 12.15 -7.08
CA ILE A 224 21.89 11.38 -5.83
C ILE A 224 22.17 9.89 -6.11
N ALA A 225 21.51 9.33 -7.13
CA ALA A 225 21.72 7.93 -7.52
C ALA A 225 23.17 7.70 -7.95
N GLY A 226 23.78 8.64 -8.70
CA GLY A 226 25.18 8.59 -9.10
C GLY A 226 26.13 8.65 -7.91
N ASP A 227 25.90 9.55 -6.95
CA ASP A 227 26.72 9.65 -5.72
C ASP A 227 26.67 8.37 -4.88
N LEU A 228 25.53 7.70 -4.84
CA LEU A 228 25.34 6.42 -4.14
C LEU A 228 25.79 5.21 -5.00
N GLY A 229 26.12 5.41 -6.28
CA GLY A 229 26.49 4.35 -7.22
C GLY A 229 25.36 3.34 -7.45
N ILE A 230 24.11 3.78 -7.49
CA ILE A 230 22.92 2.95 -7.77
C ILE A 230 22.29 3.38 -9.11
N HIS A 231 21.43 2.53 -9.66
CA HIS A 231 20.73 2.84 -10.91
C HIS A 231 19.75 4.00 -10.71
N ALA A 232 19.67 4.90 -11.69
CA ALA A 232 18.73 6.01 -11.70
C ALA A 232 17.49 5.66 -12.54
N VAL A 233 16.31 6.04 -12.04
CA VAL A 233 15.04 5.97 -12.77
C VAL A 233 14.42 7.39 -12.78
N PRO A 234 14.85 8.27 -13.69
CA PRO A 234 14.40 9.65 -13.72
C PRO A 234 12.87 9.76 -13.79
N GLY A 235 12.31 10.70 -13.03
CA GLY A 235 10.87 10.92 -12.94
C GLY A 235 10.22 10.22 -11.75
N THR A 236 10.76 9.14 -11.20
CA THR A 236 10.17 8.45 -10.05
C THR A 236 10.23 9.27 -8.75
N ALA A 237 11.07 10.31 -8.68
CA ALA A 237 11.13 11.20 -7.50
C ALA A 237 9.77 11.82 -7.12
N GLU A 238 8.87 12.03 -8.09
CA GLU A 238 7.51 12.53 -7.86
C GLU A 238 6.64 11.57 -7.02
N LEU A 239 6.99 10.27 -6.97
CA LEU A 239 6.29 9.29 -6.15
C LEU A 239 6.46 9.51 -4.65
N LEU A 240 7.48 10.30 -4.22
CA LEU A 240 7.58 10.76 -2.83
C LEU A 240 6.34 11.57 -2.42
N ILE A 241 5.75 12.34 -3.33
CA ILE A 241 4.56 13.15 -3.05
C ILE A 241 3.35 12.25 -2.82
N PHE A 242 3.18 11.21 -3.65
CA PHE A 242 2.16 10.19 -3.45
C PHE A 242 2.35 9.46 -2.12
N ALA A 243 3.58 9.03 -1.81
CA ALA A 243 3.92 8.34 -0.56
C ALA A 243 3.66 9.21 0.69
N ALA A 244 3.99 10.51 0.63
CA ALA A 244 3.69 11.46 1.69
C ALA A 244 2.18 11.69 1.86
N GLY A 245 1.44 11.77 0.75
CA GLY A 245 -0.02 11.80 0.76
C GLY A 245 -0.63 10.53 1.37
N LEU A 246 -0.09 9.34 1.03
CA LEU A 246 -0.49 8.06 1.62
C LEU A 246 -0.24 8.05 3.13
N PHE A 247 0.91 8.55 3.57
CA PHE A 247 1.24 8.62 4.99
C PHE A 247 0.27 9.55 5.74
N GLY A 248 -0.03 10.74 5.18
CA GLY A 248 -1.00 11.67 5.76
C GLY A 248 -2.42 11.11 5.80
N ALA A 249 -2.88 10.48 4.71
CA ALA A 249 -4.18 9.82 4.61
C ALA A 249 -4.29 8.66 5.60
N GLY A 250 -3.21 7.87 5.73
CA GLY A 250 -3.12 6.75 6.66
C GLY A 250 -3.21 7.20 8.12
N LEU A 251 -2.52 8.29 8.51
CA LEU A 251 -2.63 8.86 9.86
C LEU A 251 -4.04 9.39 10.14
N GLY A 252 -4.65 10.10 9.17
CA GLY A 252 -6.02 10.57 9.29
C GLY A 252 -7.03 9.43 9.46
N PHE A 253 -6.80 8.30 8.79
CA PHE A 253 -7.60 7.09 8.96
C PHE A 253 -7.32 6.38 10.28
N LEU A 254 -6.04 6.23 10.67
CA LEU A 254 -5.63 5.56 11.91
C LEU A 254 -6.23 6.23 13.15
N TRP A 255 -6.48 7.54 13.11
CA TRP A 255 -7.19 8.27 14.16
C TRP A 255 -8.53 7.64 14.53
N TYR A 256 -9.20 7.01 13.55
CA TYR A 256 -10.49 6.36 13.71
C TYR A 256 -10.40 4.82 13.75
N ASN A 257 -9.30 4.26 13.25
CA ASN A 257 -9.10 2.81 13.17
C ASN A 257 -8.24 2.23 14.30
N ALA A 258 -7.61 3.10 15.14
CA ALA A 258 -6.91 2.65 16.35
C ALA A 258 -7.87 1.93 17.31
N PRO A 259 -7.40 0.88 18.02
CA PRO A 259 -8.27 0.11 18.93
C PRO A 259 -8.91 0.95 20.05
N PRO A 260 -10.22 0.87 20.28
CA PRO A 260 -11.23 0.14 19.54
C PRO A 260 -11.66 0.90 18.26
N ALA A 261 -11.63 0.23 17.10
CA ALA A 261 -11.87 0.87 15.81
C ALA A 261 -13.30 1.40 15.65
N ALA A 262 -13.43 2.65 15.21
CA ALA A 262 -14.71 3.26 14.84
C ALA A 262 -15.12 2.88 13.38
N VAL A 263 -14.18 2.42 12.56
CA VAL A 263 -14.36 2.00 11.16
C VAL A 263 -13.28 1.02 10.76
N PHE A 264 -13.63 -0.02 9.99
CA PHE A 264 -12.67 -0.94 9.37
C PHE A 264 -12.24 -0.44 7.99
N MET A 265 -10.99 -0.72 7.61
CA MET A 265 -10.45 -0.33 6.32
C MET A 265 -11.19 -1.02 5.17
N GLY A 266 -11.40 -2.32 5.31
CA GLY A 266 -12.05 -3.18 4.33
C GLY A 266 -11.15 -3.50 3.13
N ASP A 267 -11.67 -4.37 2.25
CA ASP A 267 -10.98 -4.74 1.01
C ASP A 267 -10.76 -3.52 0.10
N THR A 268 -11.63 -2.50 0.20
CA THR A 268 -11.51 -1.20 -0.49
C THR A 268 -10.17 -0.52 -0.23
N GLY A 269 -9.71 -0.49 1.03
CA GLY A 269 -8.45 0.15 1.40
C GLY A 269 -7.27 -0.79 1.25
N SER A 270 -7.36 -1.99 1.79
CA SER A 270 -6.23 -2.91 1.89
C SER A 270 -5.71 -3.36 0.52
N LEU A 271 -6.60 -3.71 -0.43
CA LEU A 271 -6.18 -4.07 -1.80
C LEU A 271 -5.57 -2.87 -2.54
N ALA A 272 -6.17 -1.69 -2.40
CA ALA A 272 -5.68 -0.47 -3.03
C ALA A 272 -4.27 -0.10 -2.56
N LEU A 273 -4.06 -0.12 -1.24
CA LEU A 273 -2.78 0.27 -0.65
C LEU A 273 -1.68 -0.75 -0.95
N GLY A 274 -1.98 -2.05 -0.88
CA GLY A 274 -1.04 -3.08 -1.28
C GLY A 274 -0.68 -3.00 -2.77
N GLY A 275 -1.68 -2.77 -3.64
CA GLY A 275 -1.46 -2.52 -5.08
C GLY A 275 -0.59 -1.29 -5.33
N ALA A 276 -0.80 -0.20 -4.57
CA ALA A 276 0.03 1.00 -4.63
C ALA A 276 1.50 0.72 -4.28
N LEU A 277 1.77 -0.02 -3.19
CA LEU A 277 3.13 -0.40 -2.80
C LEU A 277 3.82 -1.21 -3.91
N GLY A 278 3.11 -2.21 -4.47
CA GLY A 278 3.61 -3.01 -5.57
C GLY A 278 3.91 -2.17 -6.83
N ALA A 279 3.01 -1.24 -7.18
CA ALA A 279 3.19 -0.35 -8.32
C ALA A 279 4.39 0.59 -8.13
N ILE A 280 4.59 1.19 -6.94
CA ILE A 280 5.76 2.02 -6.65
C ILE A 280 7.04 1.20 -6.82
N ALA A 281 7.09 -0.03 -6.28
CA ALA A 281 8.26 -0.90 -6.36
C ALA A 281 8.62 -1.24 -7.82
N VAL A 282 7.62 -1.58 -8.66
CA VAL A 282 7.82 -1.85 -10.09
C VAL A 282 8.29 -0.60 -10.84
N CYS A 283 7.70 0.57 -10.56
CA CYS A 283 8.11 1.83 -11.18
C CYS A 283 9.56 2.22 -10.83
N THR A 284 10.02 1.91 -9.62
CA THR A 284 11.35 2.29 -9.11
C THR A 284 12.42 1.21 -9.29
N LYS A 285 12.07 0.03 -9.80
CA LYS A 285 12.98 -1.15 -9.87
C LYS A 285 13.45 -1.66 -8.49
N HIS A 286 12.55 -1.57 -7.51
CA HIS A 286 12.83 -2.00 -6.13
C HIS A 286 11.86 -3.11 -5.67
N GLU A 287 11.55 -4.04 -6.57
CA GLU A 287 10.59 -5.12 -6.33
C GLU A 287 11.06 -6.06 -5.20
N ILE A 288 12.35 -6.40 -5.16
CA ILE A 288 12.92 -7.23 -4.09
C ILE A 288 12.99 -6.44 -2.77
N VAL A 289 13.30 -5.13 -2.85
CA VAL A 289 13.32 -4.28 -1.65
C VAL A 289 11.93 -4.17 -1.04
N LEU A 290 10.86 -4.14 -1.85
CA LEU A 290 9.50 -4.23 -1.34
C LEU A 290 9.28 -5.51 -0.50
N ALA A 291 9.85 -6.65 -0.92
CA ALA A 291 9.72 -7.89 -0.13
C ALA A 291 10.43 -7.79 1.23
N ILE A 292 11.50 -6.97 1.35
CA ILE A 292 12.20 -6.70 2.61
C ILE A 292 11.38 -5.72 3.45
N VAL A 293 11.07 -4.54 2.91
CA VAL A 293 10.34 -3.48 3.61
C VAL A 293 8.93 -3.92 4.00
N GLY A 294 8.28 -4.65 3.10
CA GLY A 294 6.97 -5.28 3.30
C GLY A 294 7.06 -6.68 3.91
N GLY A 295 8.18 -7.07 4.54
CA GLY A 295 8.41 -8.42 5.04
C GLY A 295 7.36 -8.91 6.03
N LEU A 296 6.73 -8.01 6.78
CA LEU A 296 5.58 -8.35 7.61
C LEU A 296 4.44 -8.93 6.76
N PHE A 297 4.07 -8.26 5.67
CA PHE A 297 3.02 -8.72 4.75
C PHE A 297 3.39 -10.05 4.08
N VAL A 298 4.69 -10.21 3.75
CA VAL A 298 5.22 -11.47 3.21
C VAL A 298 5.04 -12.61 4.21
N VAL A 299 5.39 -12.41 5.49
CA VAL A 299 5.24 -13.42 6.53
C VAL A 299 3.76 -13.76 6.77
N GLU A 300 2.87 -12.76 6.78
CA GLU A 300 1.43 -12.97 6.90
C GLU A 300 0.90 -13.84 5.74
N ALA A 301 1.22 -13.49 4.51
CA ALA A 301 0.79 -14.25 3.34
C ALA A 301 1.40 -15.67 3.31
N LEU A 302 2.70 -15.81 3.59
CA LEU A 302 3.37 -17.10 3.65
C LEU A 302 2.77 -18.00 4.73
N SER A 303 2.40 -17.45 5.88
CA SER A 303 1.76 -18.23 6.96
C SER A 303 0.46 -18.90 6.47
N VAL A 304 -0.32 -18.19 5.65
CA VAL A 304 -1.56 -18.76 5.05
C VAL A 304 -1.22 -19.81 4.00
N ILE A 305 -0.27 -19.53 3.10
CA ILE A 305 0.14 -20.46 2.04
C ILE A 305 0.66 -21.77 2.66
N ILE A 306 1.55 -21.67 3.64
CA ILE A 306 2.13 -22.83 4.33
C ILE A 306 1.04 -23.61 5.06
N GLN A 307 0.19 -22.91 5.82
CA GLN A 307 -0.93 -23.55 6.55
C GLN A 307 -1.84 -24.34 5.61
N VAL A 308 -2.27 -23.72 4.50
CA VAL A 308 -3.18 -24.36 3.53
C VAL A 308 -2.51 -25.54 2.83
N ALA A 309 -1.25 -25.38 2.39
CA ALA A 309 -0.50 -26.44 1.72
C ALA A 309 -0.28 -27.65 2.64
N TYR A 310 0.12 -27.40 3.88
CA TYR A 310 0.34 -28.47 4.87
C TYR A 310 -0.97 -29.15 5.27
N TYR A 311 -2.05 -28.38 5.53
CA TYR A 311 -3.35 -28.92 5.91
C TYR A 311 -3.97 -29.78 4.80
N LYS A 312 -3.83 -29.41 3.53
CA LYS A 312 -4.30 -30.22 2.40
C LYS A 312 -3.65 -31.59 2.37
N ARG A 313 -2.36 -31.69 2.74
CA ARG A 313 -1.58 -32.96 2.72
C ARG A 313 -1.77 -33.81 3.97
N THR A 314 -1.77 -33.17 5.16
CA THR A 314 -1.67 -33.90 6.45
C THR A 314 -2.94 -33.83 7.30
N LYS A 315 -3.90 -32.96 6.95
CA LYS A 315 -5.08 -32.62 7.75
C LYS A 315 -4.74 -32.08 9.16
N LYS A 316 -3.49 -31.69 9.38
CA LYS A 316 -3.01 -31.07 10.62
C LYS A 316 -2.69 -29.60 10.40
N ARG A 317 -2.78 -28.80 11.45
CA ARG A 317 -2.41 -27.37 11.42
C ARG A 317 -0.96 -27.21 11.90
N ILE A 318 -0.18 -26.32 11.21
CA ILE A 318 1.14 -25.87 11.70
C ILE A 318 0.95 -24.73 12.69
N PHE A 319 0.18 -23.71 12.30
CA PHE A 319 -0.18 -22.60 13.16
C PHE A 319 -1.53 -22.85 13.81
N LEU A 320 -1.77 -22.32 15.00
CA LEU A 320 -3.08 -22.40 15.67
C LEU A 320 -4.18 -21.81 14.79
N MET A 321 -3.86 -20.70 14.13
CA MET A 321 -4.68 -20.05 13.09
C MET A 321 -3.77 -19.28 12.13
N ALA A 322 -4.18 -19.06 10.89
CA ALA A 322 -3.51 -18.22 9.91
C ALA A 322 -4.52 -17.20 9.35
N PRO A 323 -4.08 -15.98 9.02
CA PRO A 323 -2.72 -15.41 9.04
C PRO A 323 -2.06 -15.40 10.43
N ILE A 324 -0.73 -15.10 10.50
CA ILE A 324 0.06 -15.36 11.71
C ILE A 324 -0.32 -14.48 12.91
N HIS A 325 -0.90 -13.30 12.71
CA HIS A 325 -1.42 -12.46 13.80
C HIS A 325 -2.49 -13.23 14.62
N HIS A 326 -3.37 -13.98 13.99
CA HIS A 326 -4.35 -14.82 14.68
C HIS A 326 -3.73 -15.98 15.48
N HIS A 327 -2.53 -16.45 15.09
CA HIS A 327 -1.80 -17.42 15.89
C HIS A 327 -1.41 -16.85 17.25
N PHE A 328 -0.99 -15.57 17.29
CA PHE A 328 -0.64 -14.91 18.53
C PHE A 328 -1.87 -14.57 19.38
N GLU A 329 -3.00 -14.19 18.77
CA GLU A 329 -4.27 -14.06 19.49
C GLU A 329 -4.68 -15.37 20.18
N LYS A 330 -4.61 -16.50 19.42
CA LYS A 330 -4.90 -17.83 20.00
C LYS A 330 -3.90 -18.27 21.07
N LYS A 331 -2.71 -17.66 21.13
CA LYS A 331 -1.75 -17.80 22.25
C LYS A 331 -2.07 -16.92 23.45
N GLY A 332 -3.11 -16.08 23.37
CA GLY A 332 -3.53 -15.21 24.48
C GLY A 332 -2.83 -13.84 24.51
N TRP A 333 -2.17 -13.41 23.41
CA TRP A 333 -1.64 -12.04 23.34
C TRP A 333 -2.79 -11.05 23.12
N ALA A 334 -2.74 -9.91 23.83
CA ALA A 334 -3.71 -8.85 23.62
C ALA A 334 -3.52 -8.21 22.23
N GLU A 335 -4.63 -7.85 21.57
CA GLU A 335 -4.64 -7.24 20.25
C GLU A 335 -3.70 -6.02 20.13
N PRO A 336 -3.72 -5.02 21.05
CA PRO A 336 -2.79 -3.88 20.96
C PRO A 336 -1.32 -4.30 21.06
N GLN A 337 -1.02 -5.38 21.79
CA GLN A 337 0.35 -5.87 21.93
C GLN A 337 0.87 -6.48 20.61
N ILE A 338 0.02 -7.21 19.87
CA ILE A 338 0.34 -7.75 18.55
C ILE A 338 0.58 -6.59 17.59
N VAL A 339 -0.35 -5.64 17.54
CA VAL A 339 -0.32 -4.48 16.65
C VAL A 339 0.97 -3.67 16.83
N ILE A 340 1.30 -3.26 18.07
CA ILE A 340 2.50 -2.46 18.35
C ILE A 340 3.77 -3.23 18.00
N ARG A 341 3.88 -4.52 18.33
CA ARG A 341 5.04 -5.34 17.98
C ARG A 341 5.23 -5.47 16.48
N PHE A 342 4.16 -5.60 15.73
CA PHE A 342 4.21 -5.69 14.27
C PHE A 342 4.61 -4.34 13.64
N TRP A 343 4.19 -3.21 14.22
CA TRP A 343 4.68 -1.89 13.82
C TRP A 343 6.18 -1.74 14.03
N ILE A 344 6.70 -2.21 15.18
CA ILE A 344 8.15 -2.20 15.49
C ILE A 344 8.91 -3.04 14.46
N ILE A 345 8.42 -4.25 14.15
CA ILE A 345 9.02 -5.11 13.13
C ILE A 345 9.04 -4.41 11.77
N SER A 346 7.93 -3.78 11.37
CA SER A 346 7.85 -3.04 10.09
C SER A 346 8.85 -1.88 10.04
N LEU A 347 9.05 -1.16 11.16
CA LEU A 347 10.04 -0.09 11.25
C LEU A 347 11.47 -0.63 11.11
N ILE A 348 11.80 -1.76 11.74
CA ILE A 348 13.11 -2.41 11.60
C ILE A 348 13.33 -2.82 10.12
N LEU A 349 12.34 -3.42 9.49
CA LEU A 349 12.41 -3.82 8.09
C LEU A 349 12.55 -2.62 7.13
N ALA A 350 11.93 -1.49 7.46
CA ALA A 350 12.09 -0.24 6.72
C ALA A 350 13.54 0.27 6.77
N VAL A 351 14.17 0.24 7.96
CA VAL A 351 15.59 0.61 8.13
C VAL A 351 16.49 -0.33 7.33
N VAL A 352 16.24 -1.65 7.37
CA VAL A 352 16.98 -2.63 6.56
C VAL A 352 16.79 -2.34 5.05
N GLY A 353 15.56 -2.01 4.62
CA GLY A 353 15.28 -1.65 3.23
C GLY A 353 16.03 -0.38 2.78
N LEU A 354 16.07 0.65 3.62
CA LEU A 354 16.85 1.86 3.32
C LEU A 354 18.36 1.58 3.29
N ALA A 355 18.86 0.70 4.14
CA ALA A 355 20.26 0.31 4.14
C ALA A 355 20.69 -0.33 2.82
N THR A 356 19.77 -0.95 2.05
CA THR A 356 20.08 -1.52 0.73
C THR A 356 20.58 -0.46 -0.28
N LEU A 357 20.27 0.82 -0.06
CA LEU A 357 20.75 1.91 -0.93
C LEU A 357 22.23 2.22 -0.71
N THR A 358 22.77 1.95 0.48
CA THR A 358 24.12 2.36 0.89
C THR A 358 25.11 1.21 1.02
N VAL A 359 24.62 -0.02 1.28
CA VAL A 359 25.51 -1.20 1.40
C VAL A 359 26.09 -1.54 0.03
N ARG A 360 27.42 -1.62 -0.01
CA ARG A 360 28.22 -1.94 -1.21
C ARG A 360 28.66 -3.40 -1.18
#